data_781d0577e63ef1758f94c650b4cf6a4a
#
_entry.id   781d0577e63ef1758f94c650b4cf6a4a
#
_cell.length_a   1.000
_cell.length_b   1.000
_cell.length_c   1.000
_cell.angle_alpha   90.00
_cell.angle_beta   90.00
_cell.angle_gamma   90.00
#
_symmetry.space_group_name_H-M   'P 1'
#
loop_
_entity.id
_entity.type
_entity.pdbx_description
1 polymer ?
#
loop_
_entity_poly.entity_id
_entity_poly.type
_entity_poly.pdbx_seq_one_letter_code
_entity_poly.pdbx_strand_id
1 'polypeptide(L)'
;MISLLPSSKSWFEIEKNIKINHHEIEPLLQSLIVMAWMVETRDPYTGGHLWRVAQYCRLLAEALGLEKSEVARIALGGFLHDLGKISVPDATLKKPARLSDQEYESIKNHPEVGARIVVGHPLAALVKSAILHHHERPDGAGYPYGLDDGNLSVDSRIVSICDAFDAMTSTRPYRLGMSLDQALKGIKMNLHTQFDGNFGHIFIEMGQSGRLNHILGHTDLGIPLQTCLTCGPTMVVRRNQKTGDHTYCHNCSAEAVIEKSNNKIEIIPTGLKGSSKALQPNVDFDLIGEFVTTSASALIVQ
;
A
#
# COMPACT_ATOMS: atom_id res chain seq x y z
N MET A 1 -2.77 2.82 -37.24
CA MET A 1 -2.55 4.27 -37.05
C MET A 1 -3.60 4.80 -36.10
N ILE A 2 -3.34 4.80 -34.80
CA ILE A 2 -4.13 5.58 -33.81
C ILE A 2 -3.09 6.18 -32.86
N SER A 3 -2.62 7.37 -33.23
CA SER A 3 -1.90 8.27 -32.36
C SER A 3 -2.94 9.11 -31.62
N LEU A 4 -3.34 8.70 -30.43
CA LEU A 4 -4.17 9.48 -29.52
C LEU A 4 -3.63 9.36 -28.08
N LEU A 5 -2.38 9.77 -27.90
CA LEU A 5 -1.92 10.18 -26.58
C LEU A 5 -1.71 11.71 -26.64
N PRO A 6 -2.45 12.50 -25.86
CA PRO A 6 -2.17 13.93 -25.75
C PRO A 6 -0.75 14.14 -25.22
N SER A 7 -0.07 15.16 -25.75
CA SER A 7 1.27 15.54 -25.29
C SER A 7 1.26 15.85 -23.79
N SER A 8 2.37 15.62 -23.09
CA SER A 8 2.52 15.82 -21.64
C SER A 8 2.03 17.19 -21.13
N LYS A 9 2.01 18.21 -21.98
CA LYS A 9 1.49 19.55 -21.64
C LYS A 9 -0.04 19.63 -21.52
N SER A 10 -0.80 18.78 -22.24
CA SER A 10 -2.28 18.80 -22.16
C SER A 10 -2.83 18.17 -20.88
N TRP A 11 -2.05 17.31 -20.23
CA TRP A 11 -2.44 16.64 -18.97
C TRP A 11 -2.45 17.61 -17.78
N PHE A 12 -1.53 18.59 -17.76
CA PHE A 12 -1.46 19.61 -16.70
C PHE A 12 -2.59 20.65 -16.75
N GLU A 13 -3.26 20.83 -17.90
CA GLU A 13 -4.34 21.82 -18.04
C GLU A 13 -5.70 21.30 -17.59
N ILE A 14 -5.93 19.99 -17.62
CA ILE A 14 -7.19 19.38 -17.16
C ILE A 14 -7.31 19.45 -15.63
N GLU A 15 -6.20 19.39 -14.90
CA GLU A 15 -6.17 19.34 -13.42
C GLU A 15 -6.53 20.69 -12.75
N LYS A 16 -6.47 21.83 -13.48
CA LYS A 16 -6.60 23.18 -12.88
C LYS A 16 -8.02 23.68 -12.60
N ASN A 17 -9.08 22.96 -13.00
CA ASN A 17 -10.44 23.52 -12.98
C ASN A 17 -11.49 22.73 -12.20
N ILE A 18 -11.12 21.67 -11.47
CA ILE A 18 -12.11 20.91 -10.71
C ILE A 18 -12.18 21.50 -9.29
N LYS A 19 -13.23 22.31 -9.04
CA LYS A 19 -13.58 22.74 -7.68
C LYS A 19 -14.35 21.62 -7.01
N ILE A 20 -13.72 20.95 -6.05
CA ILE A 20 -14.34 19.92 -5.24
C ILE A 20 -15.03 20.59 -4.05
N ASN A 21 -16.33 20.38 -3.89
CA ASN A 21 -17.06 20.83 -2.73
C ASN A 21 -16.80 19.90 -1.53
N HIS A 22 -16.87 20.43 -0.31
CA HIS A 22 -16.68 19.68 0.93
C HIS A 22 -17.49 18.38 1.02
N HIS A 23 -18.73 18.37 0.52
CA HIS A 23 -19.60 17.19 0.53
C HIS A 23 -19.24 16.13 -0.53
N GLU A 24 -18.38 16.45 -1.48
CA GLU A 24 -17.99 15.56 -2.57
C GLU A 24 -16.68 14.80 -2.30
N ILE A 25 -15.87 15.28 -1.34
CA ILE A 25 -14.54 14.73 -1.14
C ILE A 25 -14.57 13.29 -0.58
N GLU A 26 -15.45 13.00 0.38
CA GLU A 26 -15.54 11.66 0.99
C GLU A 26 -15.95 10.58 -0.05
N PRO A 27 -17.02 10.74 -0.86
CA PRO A 27 -17.35 9.79 -1.91
C PRO A 27 -16.23 9.61 -2.95
N LEU A 28 -15.51 10.68 -3.28
CA LEU A 28 -14.38 10.62 -4.21
C LEU A 28 -13.20 9.86 -3.62
N LEU A 29 -12.83 10.12 -2.36
CA LEU A 29 -11.82 9.36 -1.64
C LEU A 29 -12.21 7.89 -1.54
N GLN A 30 -13.46 7.61 -1.15
CA GLN A 30 -13.95 6.25 -1.04
C GLN A 30 -13.82 5.48 -2.35
N SER A 31 -14.13 6.11 -3.49
CA SER A 31 -14.00 5.46 -4.79
C SER A 31 -12.55 5.06 -5.11
N LEU A 32 -11.58 5.92 -4.83
CA LEU A 32 -10.15 5.62 -5.03
C LEU A 32 -9.66 4.51 -4.11
N ILE A 33 -10.01 4.59 -2.82
CA ILE A 33 -9.57 3.64 -1.81
C ILE A 33 -10.14 2.25 -2.08
N VAL A 34 -11.43 2.16 -2.46
CA VAL A 34 -12.07 0.89 -2.86
C VAL A 34 -11.37 0.29 -4.07
N MET A 35 -11.02 1.08 -5.09
CA MET A 35 -10.27 0.57 -6.26
C MET A 35 -8.93 -0.04 -5.86
N ALA A 36 -8.13 0.64 -5.03
CA ALA A 36 -6.85 0.12 -4.58
C ALA A 36 -7.02 -1.15 -3.71
N TRP A 37 -8.00 -1.12 -2.81
CA TRP A 37 -8.33 -2.28 -1.97
C TRP A 37 -8.70 -3.51 -2.82
N MET A 38 -9.48 -3.33 -3.89
CA MET A 38 -9.82 -4.43 -4.82
C MET A 38 -8.59 -5.00 -5.53
N VAL A 39 -7.56 -4.19 -5.78
CA VAL A 39 -6.29 -4.66 -6.34
C VAL A 39 -5.51 -5.49 -5.32
N GLU A 40 -5.43 -5.02 -4.06
CA GLU A 40 -4.75 -5.75 -2.98
C GLU A 40 -5.34 -7.15 -2.77
N THR A 41 -6.68 -7.30 -2.85
CA THR A 41 -7.33 -8.59 -2.63
C THR A 41 -6.99 -9.66 -3.67
N ARG A 42 -6.38 -9.29 -4.79
CA ARG A 42 -5.89 -10.24 -5.82
C ARG A 42 -4.57 -10.90 -5.42
N ASP A 43 -3.79 -10.26 -4.56
CA ASP A 43 -2.52 -10.79 -4.07
C ASP A 43 -2.69 -11.35 -2.65
N PRO A 44 -2.69 -12.67 -2.47
CA PRO A 44 -2.94 -13.28 -1.16
C PRO A 44 -1.84 -13.02 -0.13
N TYR A 45 -0.71 -12.46 -0.53
CA TYR A 45 0.45 -12.19 0.33
C TYR A 45 0.55 -10.73 0.77
N THR A 46 -0.34 -9.86 0.27
CA THR A 46 -0.32 -8.43 0.58
C THR A 46 -1.37 -8.02 1.62
N GLY A 47 -1.98 -8.96 2.35
CA GLY A 47 -2.99 -8.62 3.35
C GLY A 47 -2.56 -7.50 4.29
N GLY A 48 -3.25 -6.36 4.22
CA GLY A 48 -2.96 -5.14 4.98
C GLY A 48 -1.74 -4.33 4.50
N HIS A 49 -1.12 -4.67 3.38
CA HIS A 49 0.04 -3.93 2.85
C HIS A 49 -0.29 -2.46 2.60
N LEU A 50 -1.37 -2.17 1.88
CA LEU A 50 -1.75 -0.79 1.56
C LEU A 50 -2.01 0.01 2.85
N TRP A 51 -2.66 -0.59 3.83
CA TRP A 51 -2.88 0.03 5.14
C TRP A 51 -1.56 0.29 5.86
N ARG A 52 -0.65 -0.71 5.95
CA ARG A 52 0.65 -0.52 6.61
C ARG A 52 1.48 0.55 5.95
N VAL A 53 1.60 0.53 4.62
CA VAL A 53 2.36 1.56 3.88
C VAL A 53 1.76 2.93 4.12
N ALA A 54 0.43 3.10 4.08
CA ALA A 54 -0.23 4.37 4.39
C ALA A 54 0.08 4.85 5.83
N GLN A 55 0.08 3.94 6.83
CA GLN A 55 0.40 4.30 8.21
C GLN A 55 1.88 4.68 8.39
N TYR A 56 2.81 3.96 7.75
CA TYR A 56 4.22 4.33 7.76
C TYR A 56 4.44 5.70 7.09
N CYS A 57 3.79 5.94 5.96
CA CYS A 57 3.83 7.24 5.27
C CYS A 57 3.33 8.37 6.18
N ARG A 58 2.19 8.17 6.85
CA ARG A 58 1.65 9.13 7.81
C ARG A 58 2.63 9.45 8.91
N LEU A 59 3.17 8.42 9.57
CA LEU A 59 4.10 8.61 10.68
C LEU A 59 5.41 9.30 10.25
N LEU A 60 5.94 8.97 9.07
CA LEU A 60 7.15 9.60 8.55
C LEU A 60 6.89 11.07 8.19
N ALA A 61 5.76 11.36 7.53
CA ALA A 61 5.36 12.72 7.20
C ALA A 61 5.14 13.60 8.45
N GLU A 62 4.51 13.05 9.49
CA GLU A 62 4.37 13.70 10.80
C GLU A 62 5.73 13.96 11.47
N ALA A 63 6.65 12.99 11.41
CA ALA A 63 7.99 13.13 11.97
C ALA A 63 8.86 14.17 11.24
N LEU A 64 8.58 14.39 9.96
CA LEU A 64 9.17 15.45 9.13
C LEU A 64 8.57 16.83 9.42
N GLY A 65 7.51 16.92 10.23
CA GLY A 65 6.83 18.18 10.58
C GLY A 65 5.98 18.75 9.44
N LEU A 66 5.50 17.91 8.52
CA LEU A 66 4.65 18.33 7.42
C LEU A 66 3.24 18.72 7.92
N GLU A 67 2.57 19.60 7.18
CA GLU A 67 1.22 20.03 7.48
C GLU A 67 0.21 18.87 7.41
N LYS A 68 -0.89 18.94 8.15
CA LYS A 68 -1.89 17.87 8.23
C LYS A 68 -2.44 17.44 6.87
N SER A 69 -2.63 18.40 5.97
CA SER A 69 -3.09 18.14 4.60
C SER A 69 -2.06 17.38 3.77
N GLU A 70 -0.77 17.69 3.94
CA GLU A 70 0.32 16.97 3.27
C GLU A 70 0.46 15.56 3.84
N VAL A 71 0.38 15.40 5.16
CA VAL A 71 0.37 14.09 5.83
C VAL A 71 -0.77 13.21 5.29
N ALA A 72 -1.99 13.75 5.19
CA ALA A 72 -3.14 13.01 4.65
C ALA A 72 -2.94 12.65 3.17
N ARG A 73 -2.45 13.57 2.36
CA ARG A 73 -2.16 13.36 0.94
C ARG A 73 -1.10 12.27 0.73
N ILE A 74 -0.03 12.30 1.51
CA ILE A 74 1.06 11.32 1.42
C ILE A 74 0.59 9.93 1.88
N ALA A 75 -0.18 9.86 2.97
CA ALA A 75 -0.79 8.60 3.42
C ALA A 75 -1.74 8.02 2.37
N LEU A 76 -2.56 8.86 1.73
CA LEU A 76 -3.43 8.47 0.63
C LEU A 76 -2.60 7.96 -0.57
N GLY A 77 -1.50 8.63 -0.90
CA GLY A 77 -0.55 8.18 -1.92
C GLY A 77 0.03 6.81 -1.61
N GLY A 78 0.42 6.57 -0.34
CA GLY A 78 0.88 5.27 0.13
C GLY A 78 -0.18 4.17 0.05
N PHE A 79 -1.47 4.49 0.25
CA PHE A 79 -2.55 3.53 0.07
C PHE A 79 -2.81 3.19 -1.41
N LEU A 80 -2.55 4.12 -2.31
CA LEU A 80 -2.91 4.02 -3.74
C LEU A 80 -1.73 3.65 -4.66
N HIS A 81 -0.49 3.64 -4.16
CA HIS A 81 0.72 3.52 -4.98
C HIS A 81 0.69 2.33 -5.95
N ASP A 82 0.13 1.24 -5.50
CA ASP A 82 0.07 -0.05 -6.20
C ASP A 82 -1.19 -0.26 -7.08
N LEU A 83 -2.05 0.75 -7.24
CA LEU A 83 -3.30 0.65 -8.00
C LEU A 83 -3.11 0.06 -9.40
N GLY A 84 -2.00 0.37 -10.05
CA GLY A 84 -1.71 -0.12 -11.39
C GLY A 84 -1.40 -1.62 -11.49
N LYS A 85 -1.18 -2.32 -10.39
CA LYS A 85 -1.04 -3.79 -10.36
C LYS A 85 -2.28 -4.52 -10.87
N ILE A 86 -3.40 -3.82 -11.07
CA ILE A 86 -4.58 -4.38 -11.75
C ILE A 86 -4.25 -4.91 -13.15
N SER A 87 -3.25 -4.36 -13.82
CA SER A 87 -2.80 -4.79 -15.15
C SER A 87 -1.87 -6.00 -15.14
N VAL A 88 -1.35 -6.38 -13.97
CA VAL A 88 -0.44 -7.51 -13.85
C VAL A 88 -1.24 -8.81 -13.87
N PRO A 89 -0.88 -9.79 -14.72
CA PRO A 89 -1.55 -11.10 -14.77
C PRO A 89 -1.44 -11.83 -13.43
N ASP A 90 -2.50 -12.50 -13.01
CA ASP A 90 -2.54 -13.29 -11.76
C ASP A 90 -1.42 -14.34 -11.69
N ALA A 91 -1.08 -14.95 -12.81
CA ALA A 91 0.00 -15.92 -12.91
C ALA A 91 1.38 -15.32 -12.53
N THR A 92 1.60 -14.04 -12.81
CA THR A 92 2.81 -13.32 -12.44
C THR A 92 2.72 -12.82 -11.00
N LEU A 93 1.58 -12.21 -10.62
CA LEU A 93 1.37 -11.62 -9.31
C LEU A 93 1.45 -12.67 -8.18
N LYS A 94 0.88 -13.86 -8.41
CA LYS A 94 0.80 -14.97 -7.45
C LYS A 94 1.92 -15.99 -7.59
N LYS A 95 2.93 -15.73 -8.41
CA LYS A 95 3.99 -16.69 -8.70
C LYS A 95 4.79 -17.05 -7.44
N PRO A 96 4.86 -18.33 -7.04
CA PRO A 96 5.56 -18.75 -5.84
C PRO A 96 7.08 -18.89 -6.03
N ALA A 97 7.62 -18.36 -7.12
CA ALA A 97 9.02 -18.44 -7.50
C ALA A 97 9.53 -17.06 -7.96
N ARG A 98 10.85 -16.96 -8.15
CA ARG A 98 11.44 -15.75 -8.72
C ARG A 98 10.85 -15.45 -10.10
N LEU A 99 10.54 -14.18 -10.34
CA LEU A 99 10.08 -13.70 -11.64
C LEU A 99 11.17 -13.81 -12.70
N SER A 100 10.80 -14.10 -13.94
CA SER A 100 11.67 -13.89 -15.08
C SER A 100 11.84 -12.40 -15.37
N ASP A 101 12.86 -12.04 -16.16
CA ASP A 101 13.09 -10.65 -16.54
C ASP A 101 11.87 -10.07 -17.26
N GLN A 102 11.22 -10.83 -18.13
CA GLN A 102 10.00 -10.40 -18.84
C GLN A 102 8.80 -10.20 -17.91
N GLU A 103 8.61 -11.06 -16.92
CA GLU A 103 7.56 -10.89 -15.89
C GLU A 103 7.85 -9.66 -15.01
N TYR A 104 9.13 -9.46 -14.66
CA TYR A 104 9.55 -8.28 -13.89
C TYR A 104 9.32 -6.99 -14.68
N GLU A 105 9.69 -6.93 -15.95
CA GLU A 105 9.40 -5.78 -16.83
C GLU A 105 7.88 -5.52 -16.94
N SER A 106 7.06 -6.55 -16.96
CA SER A 106 5.60 -6.39 -16.94
C SER A 106 5.10 -5.72 -15.64
N ILE A 107 5.69 -6.08 -14.50
CA ILE A 107 5.35 -5.44 -13.22
C ILE A 107 5.80 -3.98 -13.20
N LYS A 108 6.96 -3.65 -13.74
CA LYS A 108 7.49 -2.26 -13.78
C LYS A 108 6.58 -1.25 -14.49
N ASN A 109 5.60 -1.72 -15.24
CA ASN A 109 4.61 -0.85 -15.88
C ASN A 109 3.50 -0.36 -14.93
N HIS A 110 3.36 -0.94 -13.70
CA HIS A 110 2.24 -0.61 -12.83
C HIS A 110 2.20 0.88 -12.40
N PRO A 111 3.31 1.61 -12.20
CA PRO A 111 3.23 3.02 -11.84
C PRO A 111 2.55 3.86 -12.95
N GLU A 112 2.92 3.63 -14.20
CA GLU A 112 2.30 4.33 -15.34
C GLU A 112 0.84 3.91 -15.55
N VAL A 113 0.53 2.62 -15.38
CA VAL A 113 -0.86 2.14 -15.45
C VAL A 113 -1.70 2.75 -14.34
N GLY A 114 -1.20 2.78 -13.10
CA GLY A 114 -1.88 3.40 -11.97
C GLY A 114 -2.16 4.88 -12.19
N ALA A 115 -1.15 5.62 -12.66
CA ALA A 115 -1.32 7.03 -13.01
C ALA A 115 -2.37 7.24 -14.12
N ARG A 116 -2.43 6.35 -15.13
CA ARG A 116 -3.46 6.40 -16.18
C ARG A 116 -4.87 6.09 -15.66
N ILE A 117 -5.00 5.20 -14.69
CA ILE A 117 -6.30 4.87 -14.08
C ILE A 117 -6.89 6.07 -13.36
N VAL A 118 -6.07 6.82 -12.62
CA VAL A 118 -6.55 7.99 -11.88
C VAL A 118 -6.72 9.23 -12.74
N VAL A 119 -6.22 9.23 -13.97
CA VAL A 119 -6.43 10.35 -14.91
C VAL A 119 -7.92 10.58 -15.12
N GLY A 120 -8.33 11.83 -14.96
CA GLY A 120 -9.75 12.23 -15.02
C GLY A 120 -10.51 12.04 -13.69
N HIS A 121 -9.93 11.41 -12.69
CA HIS A 121 -10.49 11.44 -11.34
C HIS A 121 -10.25 12.82 -10.70
N PRO A 122 -11.26 13.44 -10.05
CA PRO A 122 -11.11 14.78 -9.46
C PRO A 122 -9.96 14.91 -8.45
N LEU A 123 -9.58 13.85 -7.78
CA LEU A 123 -8.48 13.80 -6.81
C LEU A 123 -7.15 13.33 -7.40
N ALA A 124 -7.03 13.17 -8.72
CA ALA A 124 -5.81 12.64 -9.36
C ALA A 124 -4.55 13.42 -8.96
N ALA A 125 -4.63 14.75 -8.90
CA ALA A 125 -3.52 15.62 -8.55
C ALA A 125 -2.92 15.31 -7.16
N LEU A 126 -3.74 14.83 -6.22
CA LEU A 126 -3.28 14.49 -4.86
C LEU A 126 -2.40 13.25 -4.80
N VAL A 127 -2.56 12.30 -5.73
CA VAL A 127 -2.00 10.95 -5.60
C VAL A 127 -1.08 10.55 -6.75
N LYS A 128 -1.16 11.25 -7.88
CA LYS A 128 -0.45 10.90 -9.11
C LYS A 128 1.06 10.77 -8.92
N SER A 129 1.67 11.70 -8.19
CA SER A 129 3.13 11.67 -7.98
C SER A 129 3.56 10.45 -7.15
N ALA A 130 2.83 10.13 -6.09
CA ALA A 130 3.08 8.93 -5.29
C ALA A 130 2.93 7.66 -6.13
N ILE A 131 1.85 7.54 -6.91
CA ILE A 131 1.59 6.37 -7.76
C ILE A 131 2.65 6.23 -8.85
N LEU A 132 3.01 7.31 -9.52
CA LEU A 132 3.86 7.27 -10.72
C LEU A 132 5.34 7.12 -10.39
N HIS A 133 5.79 7.69 -9.26
CA HIS A 133 7.22 7.86 -8.98
C HIS A 133 7.73 7.12 -7.73
N HIS A 134 6.93 6.25 -7.07
CA HIS A 134 7.37 5.56 -5.86
C HIS A 134 8.51 4.55 -6.08
N HIS A 135 8.78 4.17 -7.31
CA HIS A 135 9.92 3.35 -7.68
C HIS A 135 11.06 4.13 -8.32
N GLU A 136 10.94 5.45 -8.42
CA GLU A 136 12.06 6.29 -8.77
C GLU A 136 13.06 6.37 -7.60
N ARG A 137 14.30 6.71 -7.90
CA ARG A 137 15.40 6.67 -6.94
C ARG A 137 16.21 7.97 -7.01
N PRO A 138 16.71 8.50 -5.88
CA PRO A 138 17.57 9.68 -5.88
C PRO A 138 18.80 9.58 -6.78
N ASP A 139 19.35 8.36 -6.98
CA ASP A 139 20.50 8.12 -7.86
C ASP A 139 20.14 8.03 -9.37
N GLY A 140 18.88 8.22 -9.75
CA GLY A 140 18.40 8.12 -11.13
C GLY A 140 18.32 6.69 -11.69
N ALA A 141 18.60 5.66 -10.89
CA ALA A 141 18.51 4.27 -11.31
C ALA A 141 17.12 3.63 -11.13
N GLY A 142 16.10 4.46 -10.85
CA GLY A 142 14.71 4.06 -10.68
C GLY A 142 13.94 3.90 -11.97
N TYR A 143 12.63 3.71 -11.87
CA TYR A 143 11.70 3.64 -12.99
C TYR A 143 10.36 4.29 -12.64
N PRO A 144 9.54 4.72 -13.62
CA PRO A 144 9.66 4.43 -15.06
C PRO A 144 10.56 5.41 -15.83
N TYR A 145 10.93 6.58 -15.29
CA TYR A 145 11.58 7.65 -16.04
C TYR A 145 13.06 7.87 -15.68
N GLY A 146 13.56 7.24 -14.61
CA GLY A 146 14.92 7.46 -14.12
C GLY A 146 15.12 8.88 -13.57
N LEU A 147 14.15 9.39 -12.84
CA LEU A 147 14.22 10.72 -12.23
C LEU A 147 15.26 10.73 -11.11
N ASP A 148 16.08 11.77 -11.09
CA ASP A 148 17.07 12.00 -10.04
C ASP A 148 16.49 12.77 -8.84
N ASP A 149 17.33 12.98 -7.82
CA ASP A 149 16.97 13.62 -6.57
C ASP A 149 16.29 14.99 -6.75
N GLY A 150 16.78 15.81 -7.68
CA GLY A 150 16.21 17.14 -7.94
C GLY A 150 14.78 17.15 -8.48
N ASN A 151 14.32 16.03 -9.02
CA ASN A 151 13.04 15.87 -9.70
C ASN A 151 12.01 15.02 -8.92
N LEU A 152 12.39 14.48 -7.77
CA LEU A 152 11.51 13.64 -6.96
C LEU A 152 10.69 14.48 -5.96
N SER A 153 9.39 14.22 -5.91
CA SER A 153 8.52 14.83 -4.90
C SER A 153 8.75 14.25 -3.51
N VAL A 154 8.38 15.00 -2.48
CA VAL A 154 8.36 14.51 -1.08
C VAL A 154 7.51 13.24 -0.97
N ASP A 155 6.37 13.19 -1.64
CA ASP A 155 5.44 12.05 -1.63
C ASP A 155 6.10 10.77 -2.12
N SER A 156 6.73 10.81 -3.30
CA SER A 156 7.37 9.63 -3.89
C SER A 156 8.55 9.13 -3.04
N ARG A 157 9.33 10.03 -2.45
CA ARG A 157 10.45 9.67 -1.56
C ARG A 157 9.97 8.96 -0.29
N ILE A 158 8.90 9.47 0.35
CA ILE A 158 8.29 8.87 1.54
C ILE A 158 7.70 7.49 1.21
N VAL A 159 6.88 7.41 0.14
CA VAL A 159 6.25 6.14 -0.25
C VAL A 159 7.29 5.10 -0.61
N SER A 160 8.36 5.46 -1.32
CA SER A 160 9.45 4.53 -1.67
C SER A 160 10.09 3.86 -0.45
N ILE A 161 10.37 4.62 0.62
CA ILE A 161 10.94 4.09 1.86
C ILE A 161 9.94 3.14 2.54
N CYS A 162 8.70 3.58 2.66
CA CYS A 162 7.64 2.86 3.39
C CYS A 162 7.25 1.55 2.69
N ASP A 163 7.09 1.57 1.37
CA ASP A 163 6.82 0.37 0.56
C ASP A 163 7.98 -0.63 0.64
N ALA A 164 9.22 -0.18 0.44
CA ALA A 164 10.39 -1.05 0.54
C ALA A 164 10.52 -1.67 1.93
N PHE A 165 10.26 -0.90 3.00
CA PHE A 165 10.26 -1.42 4.37
C PHE A 165 9.18 -2.49 4.58
N ASP A 166 7.95 -2.23 4.15
CA ASP A 166 6.88 -3.23 4.26
C ASP A 166 7.18 -4.46 3.42
N ALA A 167 7.69 -4.29 2.21
CA ALA A 167 8.12 -5.40 1.37
C ALA A 167 9.22 -6.25 2.02
N MET A 168 10.18 -5.64 2.73
CA MET A 168 11.24 -6.36 3.44
C MET A 168 10.72 -7.13 4.65
N THR A 169 9.81 -6.56 5.42
CA THR A 169 9.29 -7.13 6.67
C THR A 169 8.14 -8.12 6.45
N SER A 170 7.49 -8.08 5.31
CA SER A 170 6.42 -8.99 4.93
C SER A 170 6.95 -10.33 4.40
N THR A 171 6.29 -11.44 4.82
CA THR A 171 6.56 -12.77 4.27
C THR A 171 5.98 -12.88 2.87
N ARG A 172 6.75 -13.44 1.95
CA ARG A 172 6.36 -13.76 0.57
C ARG A 172 6.46 -15.26 0.32
N PRO A 173 5.86 -15.84 -0.74
CA PRO A 173 5.87 -17.27 -0.98
C PRO A 173 7.25 -17.92 -0.99
N TYR A 174 8.25 -17.15 -1.39
CA TYR A 174 9.63 -17.60 -1.58
C TYR A 174 10.61 -17.03 -0.53
N ARG A 175 10.13 -16.23 0.45
CA ARG A 175 10.99 -15.55 1.44
C ARG A 175 10.22 -15.19 2.71
N LEU A 176 10.75 -15.54 3.85
CA LEU A 176 10.28 -15.02 5.14
C LEU A 176 10.56 -13.51 5.25
N GLY A 177 9.70 -12.80 5.93
CA GLY A 177 9.91 -11.40 6.28
C GLY A 177 11.18 -11.23 7.13
N MET A 178 11.91 -10.14 6.89
CA MET A 178 13.07 -9.76 7.68
C MET A 178 12.62 -9.28 9.07
N SER A 179 13.50 -9.41 10.07
CA SER A 179 13.30 -8.72 11.34
C SER A 179 13.34 -7.19 11.14
N LEU A 180 12.76 -6.45 12.09
CA LEU A 180 12.81 -4.99 12.10
C LEU A 180 14.24 -4.47 11.88
N ASP A 181 15.21 -4.97 12.68
CA ASP A 181 16.60 -4.54 12.60
C ASP A 181 17.25 -4.81 11.24
N GLN A 182 16.95 -5.96 10.64
CA GLN A 182 17.45 -6.31 9.31
C GLN A 182 16.88 -5.38 8.22
N ALA A 183 15.59 -5.06 8.29
CA ALA A 183 14.94 -4.15 7.35
C ALA A 183 15.47 -2.72 7.50
N LEU A 184 15.61 -2.21 8.73
CA LEU A 184 16.23 -0.89 8.99
C LEU A 184 17.67 -0.82 8.51
N LYS A 185 18.45 -1.90 8.68
CA LYS A 185 19.79 -1.99 8.11
C LYS A 185 19.78 -1.95 6.59
N GLY A 186 18.79 -2.60 5.95
CA GLY A 186 18.57 -2.54 4.51
C GLY A 186 18.30 -1.12 4.02
N ILE A 187 17.44 -0.37 4.70
CA ILE A 187 17.22 1.06 4.41
C ILE A 187 18.51 1.83 4.56
N LYS A 188 19.23 1.66 5.70
CA LYS A 188 20.47 2.38 5.99
C LYS A 188 21.56 2.20 4.91
N MET A 189 21.70 0.99 4.40
CA MET A 189 22.72 0.66 3.37
C MET A 189 22.42 1.30 2.01
N ASN A 190 21.17 1.71 1.77
CA ASN A 190 20.71 2.26 0.50
C ASN A 190 20.30 3.74 0.58
N LEU A 191 20.70 4.44 1.67
CA LEU A 191 20.55 5.90 1.77
C LEU A 191 21.37 6.58 0.69
N HIS A 192 20.86 7.70 0.17
CA HIS A 192 21.46 8.51 -0.91
C HIS A 192 21.61 7.78 -2.26
N THR A 193 21.14 6.54 -2.37
CA THR A 193 21.06 5.79 -3.62
C THR A 193 19.62 5.44 -3.94
N GLN A 194 19.06 4.43 -3.30
CA GLN A 194 17.66 4.05 -3.48
C GLN A 194 16.72 4.98 -2.70
N PHE A 195 17.13 5.46 -1.53
CA PHE A 195 16.30 6.22 -0.62
C PHE A 195 16.87 7.61 -0.33
N ASP A 196 15.96 8.57 -0.10
CA ASP A 196 16.34 9.88 0.43
C ASP A 196 17.10 9.74 1.75
N GLY A 197 18.24 10.39 1.85
CA GLY A 197 19.12 10.27 3.01
C GLY A 197 18.50 10.79 4.30
N ASN A 198 17.88 11.97 4.24
CA ASN A 198 17.29 12.62 5.41
C ASN A 198 16.04 11.89 5.88
N PHE A 199 15.13 11.57 4.97
CA PHE A 199 13.88 10.87 5.29
C PHE A 199 14.15 9.46 5.79
N GLY A 200 15.12 8.76 5.17
CA GLY A 200 15.55 7.43 5.61
C GLY A 200 16.16 7.42 7.00
N HIS A 201 16.96 8.43 7.39
CA HIS A 201 17.49 8.54 8.75
C HIS A 201 16.35 8.68 9.78
N ILE A 202 15.39 9.58 9.54
CA ILE A 202 14.23 9.76 10.42
C ILE A 202 13.42 8.46 10.52
N PHE A 203 13.20 7.76 9.41
CA PHE A 203 12.49 6.48 9.42
C PHE A 203 13.21 5.41 10.26
N ILE A 204 14.55 5.34 10.17
CA ILE A 204 15.37 4.42 10.97
C ILE A 204 15.25 4.75 12.47
N GLU A 205 15.32 6.01 12.85
CA GLU A 205 15.13 6.45 14.25
C GLU A 205 13.75 6.09 14.78
N MET A 206 12.70 6.25 13.96
CA MET A 206 11.35 5.83 14.31
C MET A 206 11.26 4.32 14.56
N GLY A 207 11.91 3.50 13.73
CA GLY A 207 11.97 2.06 13.91
C GLY A 207 12.70 1.67 15.19
N GLN A 208 13.88 2.24 15.44
CA GLN A 208 14.68 2.00 16.63
C GLN A 208 14.00 2.42 17.93
N SER A 209 13.18 3.48 17.89
CA SER A 209 12.39 3.94 19.05
C SER A 209 11.08 3.16 19.25
N GLY A 210 10.78 2.16 18.42
CA GLY A 210 9.58 1.33 18.54
C GLY A 210 8.30 1.96 17.98
N ARG A 211 8.36 3.14 17.36
CA ARG A 211 7.19 3.84 16.80
C ARG A 211 6.49 3.07 15.68
N LEU A 212 7.18 2.13 15.02
CA LEU A 212 6.62 1.33 13.93
C LEU A 212 5.97 0.01 14.41
N ASN A 213 6.17 -0.39 15.68
CA ASN A 213 5.81 -1.73 16.16
C ASN A 213 4.32 -2.06 16.09
N HIS A 214 3.45 -1.07 16.25
CA HIS A 214 1.99 -1.25 16.22
C HIS A 214 1.41 -1.38 14.80
N ILE A 215 2.24 -1.18 13.78
CA ILE A 215 1.88 -1.34 12.36
C ILE A 215 2.49 -2.64 11.82
N LEU A 216 3.71 -2.98 12.26
CA LEU A 216 4.47 -4.10 11.75
C LEU A 216 3.68 -5.41 11.87
N GLY A 217 3.41 -6.07 10.73
CA GLY A 217 2.67 -7.33 10.71
C GLY A 217 1.18 -7.21 11.07
N HIS A 218 0.59 -6.01 11.03
CA HIS A 218 -0.83 -5.79 11.24
C HIS A 218 -1.58 -5.55 9.92
N THR A 219 -2.87 -5.81 9.94
CA THR A 219 -3.78 -5.55 8.80
C THR A 219 -4.68 -4.35 9.07
N ASP A 220 -4.79 -3.96 10.32
CA ASP A 220 -5.56 -2.84 10.83
C ASP A 220 -5.06 -2.49 12.26
N LEU A 221 -5.52 -1.38 12.81
CA LEU A 221 -5.13 -0.95 14.17
C LEU A 221 -5.47 -2.02 15.21
N GLY A 222 -4.43 -2.57 15.85
CA GLY A 222 -4.56 -3.62 16.85
C GLY A 222 -4.99 -5.00 16.30
N ILE A 223 -4.99 -5.19 14.98
CA ILE A 223 -5.35 -6.47 14.34
C ILE A 223 -4.13 -7.05 13.63
N PRO A 224 -3.43 -8.02 14.24
CA PRO A 224 -2.29 -8.66 13.61
C PRO A 224 -2.73 -9.59 12.47
N LEU A 225 -1.92 -9.64 11.42
CA LEU A 225 -2.05 -10.61 10.34
C LEU A 225 -1.85 -12.02 10.91
N GLN A 226 -2.80 -12.91 10.67
CA GLN A 226 -2.81 -14.25 11.22
C GLN A 226 -2.06 -15.24 10.31
N THR A 227 -1.49 -16.29 10.92
CA THR A 227 -0.64 -17.25 10.23
C THR A 227 -1.42 -18.49 9.78
N CYS A 228 -1.52 -18.70 8.48
CA CYS A 228 -1.94 -19.97 7.90
C CYS A 228 -0.83 -21.02 8.11
N LEU A 229 -1.19 -22.25 8.57
CA LEU A 229 -0.22 -23.32 8.80
C LEU A 229 0.58 -23.71 7.55
N THR A 230 0.00 -23.53 6.36
CA THR A 230 0.62 -23.92 5.09
C THR A 230 1.36 -22.75 4.42
N CYS A 231 0.79 -21.52 4.48
CA CYS A 231 1.24 -20.41 3.66
C CYS A 231 1.95 -19.30 4.46
N GLY A 232 2.00 -19.40 5.77
CA GLY A 232 2.54 -18.33 6.63
C GLY A 232 1.51 -17.23 6.90
N PRO A 233 1.94 -15.99 7.20
CA PRO A 233 1.07 -14.88 7.57
C PRO A 233 0.28 -14.35 6.36
N THR A 234 -0.88 -14.93 6.11
CA THR A 234 -1.74 -14.65 4.96
C THR A 234 -3.23 -14.56 5.29
N MET A 235 -3.62 -14.73 6.56
CA MET A 235 -5.03 -14.74 6.94
C MET A 235 -5.40 -13.42 7.63
N VAL A 236 -6.33 -12.69 7.01
CA VAL A 236 -6.82 -11.39 7.49
C VAL A 236 -8.05 -11.60 8.37
N VAL A 237 -8.02 -11.00 9.57
CA VAL A 237 -9.20 -10.85 10.43
C VAL A 237 -9.65 -9.40 10.38
N ARG A 238 -10.96 -9.15 10.35
CA ARG A 238 -11.54 -7.81 10.29
C ARG A 238 -12.07 -7.36 11.64
N ARG A 239 -12.26 -6.04 11.80
CA ARG A 239 -12.81 -5.47 13.05
C ARG A 239 -14.18 -6.03 13.40
N ASN A 240 -15.08 -6.12 12.43
CA ASN A 240 -16.47 -6.56 12.60
C ASN A 240 -16.61 -8.07 12.81
N GLN A 241 -15.60 -8.88 12.54
CA GLN A 241 -15.64 -10.32 12.82
C GLN A 241 -15.53 -10.59 14.32
N LYS A 242 -16.23 -11.62 14.79
CA LYS A 242 -16.36 -12.02 16.20
C LYS A 242 -15.76 -13.41 16.43
N THR A 243 -15.59 -13.79 17.69
CA THR A 243 -15.29 -15.17 18.07
C THR A 243 -16.35 -16.11 17.51
N GLY A 244 -15.91 -17.18 16.84
CA GLY A 244 -16.75 -18.14 16.14
C GLY A 244 -16.93 -17.86 14.66
N ASP A 245 -16.59 -16.64 14.16
CA ASP A 245 -16.58 -16.36 12.74
C ASP A 245 -15.42 -17.08 12.04
N HIS A 246 -15.56 -17.26 10.73
CA HIS A 246 -14.55 -17.95 9.93
C HIS A 246 -13.69 -16.95 9.12
N THR A 247 -12.41 -17.29 8.99
CA THR A 247 -11.48 -16.62 8.06
C THR A 247 -10.80 -17.65 7.17
N TYR A 248 -10.27 -17.21 6.04
CA TYR A 248 -9.77 -18.10 5.00
C TYR A 248 -8.42 -17.62 4.47
N CYS A 249 -7.53 -18.58 4.20
CA CYS A 249 -6.30 -18.27 3.47
C CYS A 249 -6.61 -18.16 1.97
N HIS A 250 -6.44 -16.99 1.40
CA HIS A 250 -6.70 -16.76 -0.03
C HIS A 250 -5.74 -17.51 -0.97
N ASN A 251 -4.61 -18.03 -0.45
CA ASN A 251 -3.64 -18.79 -1.24
C ASN A 251 -3.97 -20.30 -1.31
N CYS A 252 -4.24 -20.96 -0.16
CA CYS A 252 -4.47 -22.42 -0.14
C CYS A 252 -5.91 -22.80 0.25
N SER A 253 -6.78 -21.82 0.44
CA SER A 253 -8.18 -21.98 0.88
C SER A 253 -8.37 -22.55 2.28
N ALA A 254 -7.31 -22.75 3.08
CA ALA A 254 -7.45 -23.25 4.45
C ALA A 254 -8.39 -22.37 5.26
N GLU A 255 -9.27 -23.02 6.03
CA GLU A 255 -10.25 -22.36 6.89
C GLU A 255 -9.77 -22.35 8.34
N ALA A 256 -10.06 -21.26 9.04
CA ALA A 256 -9.87 -21.18 10.49
C ALA A 256 -11.04 -20.43 11.15
N VAL A 257 -11.31 -20.76 12.40
CA VAL A 257 -12.25 -20.04 13.26
C VAL A 257 -11.50 -18.99 14.05
N ILE A 258 -12.10 -17.81 14.15
CA ILE A 258 -11.55 -16.66 14.87
C ILE A 258 -11.86 -16.79 16.36
N GLU A 259 -10.87 -16.54 17.19
CA GLU A 259 -11.00 -16.41 18.64
C GLU A 259 -10.48 -15.06 19.09
N LYS A 260 -11.37 -14.23 19.64
CA LYS A 260 -11.05 -12.91 20.20
C LYS A 260 -11.26 -12.92 21.70
N SER A 261 -10.21 -12.67 22.45
CA SER A 261 -10.24 -12.57 23.92
C SER A 261 -9.34 -11.43 24.39
N ASN A 262 -9.79 -10.62 25.33
CA ASN A 262 -9.03 -9.60 26.09
C ASN A 262 -7.76 -9.06 25.40
N ASN A 263 -7.89 -8.38 24.27
CA ASN A 263 -6.80 -7.85 23.43
C ASN A 263 -5.97 -8.86 22.63
N LYS A 264 -6.39 -10.11 22.52
CA LYS A 264 -5.72 -11.14 21.72
C LYS A 264 -6.65 -11.63 20.61
N ILE A 265 -6.13 -11.67 19.39
CA ILE A 265 -6.81 -12.25 18.23
C ILE A 265 -6.01 -13.45 17.79
N GLU A 266 -6.64 -14.61 17.77
CA GLU A 266 -6.05 -15.87 17.32
C GLU A 266 -6.98 -16.55 16.32
N ILE A 267 -6.46 -17.49 15.57
CA ILE A 267 -7.24 -18.35 14.68
C ILE A 267 -6.98 -19.81 15.00
N ILE A 268 -8.05 -20.61 14.96
CA ILE A 268 -7.98 -22.07 15.18
C ILE A 268 -8.25 -22.75 13.84
N PRO A 269 -7.27 -23.44 13.23
CA PRO A 269 -7.47 -24.17 11.99
C PRO A 269 -8.55 -25.24 12.12
N THR A 270 -9.49 -25.29 11.19
CA THR A 270 -10.57 -26.31 11.18
C THR A 270 -10.17 -27.60 10.46
N GLY A 271 -9.11 -27.57 9.67
CA GLY A 271 -8.76 -28.67 8.75
C GLY A 271 -9.59 -28.67 7.46
N LEU A 272 -10.55 -27.77 7.33
CA LEU A 272 -11.41 -27.64 6.16
C LEU A 272 -10.86 -26.60 5.16
N LYS A 273 -11.50 -26.52 4.01
CA LYS A 273 -11.22 -25.51 2.98
C LYS A 273 -12.45 -24.66 2.68
N GLY A 274 -12.24 -23.37 2.51
CA GLY A 274 -13.28 -22.44 2.08
C GLY A 274 -13.80 -22.75 0.67
N SER A 275 -15.09 -22.53 0.48
CA SER A 275 -15.71 -22.59 -0.85
C SER A 275 -15.28 -21.38 -1.71
N SER A 276 -15.48 -21.46 -3.02
CA SER A 276 -15.24 -20.32 -3.93
C SER A 276 -16.01 -19.06 -3.50
N LYS A 277 -17.20 -19.20 -2.91
CA LYS A 277 -17.99 -18.10 -2.36
C LYS A 277 -17.32 -17.48 -1.12
N ALA A 278 -16.77 -18.30 -0.23
CA ALA A 278 -16.09 -17.85 0.98
C ALA A 278 -14.77 -17.11 0.69
N LEU A 279 -14.17 -17.39 -0.47
CA LEU A 279 -12.94 -16.77 -0.93
C LEU A 279 -13.16 -15.52 -1.79
N GLN A 280 -14.41 -15.13 -2.05
CA GLN A 280 -14.66 -13.91 -2.80
C GLN A 280 -14.19 -12.68 -2.01
N PRO A 281 -13.55 -11.72 -2.68
CA PRO A 281 -13.20 -10.45 -2.07
C PRO A 281 -14.42 -9.76 -1.48
N ASN A 282 -14.30 -9.30 -0.25
CA ASN A 282 -15.36 -8.56 0.41
C ASN A 282 -14.76 -7.25 0.95
N VAL A 283 -15.37 -6.12 0.59
CA VAL A 283 -14.87 -4.79 0.95
C VAL A 283 -14.87 -4.61 2.46
N ASP A 284 -13.76 -4.11 3.01
CA ASP A 284 -13.66 -3.73 4.43
C ASP A 284 -14.14 -2.28 4.59
N PHE A 285 -15.46 -2.12 4.74
CA PHE A 285 -16.07 -0.80 4.85
C PHE A 285 -15.69 -0.06 6.13
N ASP A 286 -15.35 -0.77 7.21
CA ASP A 286 -14.96 -0.15 8.48
C ASP A 286 -13.57 0.51 8.34
N LEU A 287 -12.60 -0.23 7.80
CA LEU A 287 -11.26 0.28 7.54
C LEU A 287 -11.28 1.41 6.51
N ILE A 288 -12.00 1.22 5.41
CA ILE A 288 -12.09 2.23 4.34
C ILE A 288 -12.80 3.48 4.86
N GLY A 289 -13.91 3.35 5.60
CA GLY A 289 -14.65 4.47 6.14
C GLY A 289 -13.81 5.33 7.10
N GLU A 290 -13.05 4.70 7.99
CA GLU A 290 -12.14 5.41 8.89
C GLU A 290 -11.05 6.17 8.12
N PHE A 291 -10.44 5.51 7.14
CA PHE A 291 -9.39 6.13 6.32
C PHE A 291 -9.93 7.31 5.50
N VAL A 292 -11.13 7.19 4.92
CA VAL A 292 -11.83 8.25 4.20
C VAL A 292 -12.10 9.45 5.11
N THR A 293 -12.74 9.22 6.26
CA THR A 293 -13.11 10.29 7.20
C THR A 293 -11.88 11.03 7.72
N THR A 294 -10.83 10.30 8.08
CA THR A 294 -9.57 10.89 8.57
C THR A 294 -8.90 11.74 7.49
N SER A 295 -8.81 11.20 6.26
CA SER A 295 -8.19 11.91 5.13
C SER A 295 -9.00 13.12 4.69
N ALA A 296 -10.32 13.01 4.59
CA ALA A 296 -11.21 14.11 4.22
C ALA A 296 -11.08 15.27 5.20
N SER A 297 -11.15 15.00 6.49
CA SER A 297 -11.04 16.01 7.55
C SER A 297 -9.74 16.81 7.46
N ALA A 298 -8.62 16.17 7.11
CA ALA A 298 -7.32 16.83 6.99
C ALA A 298 -7.14 17.60 5.67
N LEU A 299 -7.74 17.12 4.57
CA LEU A 299 -7.64 17.76 3.24
C LEU A 299 -8.57 18.98 3.10
N ILE A 300 -9.59 19.09 3.92
CA ILE A 300 -10.61 20.16 3.88
C ILE A 300 -10.16 21.45 4.60
N VAL A 301 -9.20 21.36 5.49
CA VAL A 301 -8.76 22.50 6.38
C VAL A 301 -7.92 23.56 5.63
N GLN A 302 -7.98 23.63 4.31
CA GLN A 302 -7.33 24.71 3.53
C GLN A 302 -8.28 25.82 3.16
#